data_a89b4a3082087b24697f59231fc91376
#
_entry.id   a89b4a3082087b24697f59231fc91376
#
_cell.length_a   1.000
_cell.length_b   1.000
_cell.length_c   1.000
_cell.angle_alpha   90.00
_cell.angle_beta   90.00
_cell.angle_gamma   90.00
#
_symmetry.space_group_name_H-M   'P 1'
#
loop_
_entity.id
_entity.type
_entity.pdbx_description
1 polymer ?
#
loop_
_entity_poly.entity_id
_entity_poly.type
_entity_poly.pdbx_seq_one_letter_code
_entity_poly.pdbx_strand_id
1 'polypeptide(L)'
;MSPRWSRADRELVGLVSFSHALQHVYVAVLPLTYPLAVVEFHTSYTALGLLLGVVAAVGGFLQGAAFVYERVSARLVLSLQNVLMAATAVMIAVAPNFGVFGAGRFLGAVVSSPQHPVGNAVLARAFPERSGTVLSWHTTGGNIGTLVVPLIASLIIARWGWRTAVFVAALPIALGGLVLWMRMRRATPESRPHAAGEGSTSVRQVLRTRGAAVVLVASTIAAGGRGLGVVNGYVPAYLASGLHLDQLLVGVIFTVVLAGSVAGPVASGIVADRIGRWVVVVITYVLGGAALAAFGMTGPNVVLLLVFGLLVGVFAYAESPLLQALWADATRGAPQQAAFGAYFAISYGAGSAWIAILGWTIDHLGFTASFWIMGASFIVATAVLMLAPGRLSAARPVRA
;
A
#
# COMPACT_ATOMS: atom_id res chain seq x y z
N MET A 1 16.32 -14.22 30.74
CA MET A 1 15.65 -15.32 30.02
C MET A 1 14.45 -14.73 29.28
N SER A 2 14.44 -14.77 27.94
CA SER A 2 13.27 -14.31 27.19
C SER A 2 12.07 -15.22 27.51
N PRO A 3 10.91 -14.67 27.92
CA PRO A 3 9.72 -15.49 28.23
C PRO A 3 9.35 -16.30 26.99
N ARG A 4 9.14 -17.60 27.18
CA ARG A 4 8.72 -18.52 26.10
C ARG A 4 7.34 -18.13 25.61
N TRP A 5 7.14 -18.13 24.30
CA TRP A 5 5.83 -17.90 23.67
C TRP A 5 4.82 -18.96 24.11
N SER A 6 3.72 -18.55 24.68
CA SER A 6 2.60 -19.46 24.96
C SER A 6 1.95 -19.93 23.66
N ARG A 7 1.18 -21.01 23.72
CA ARG A 7 0.38 -21.46 22.57
C ARG A 7 -0.62 -20.38 22.13
N ALA A 8 -1.24 -19.70 23.08
CA ALA A 8 -2.20 -18.63 22.82
C ALA A 8 -1.52 -17.41 22.12
N ASP A 9 -0.31 -17.05 22.54
CA ASP A 9 0.44 -15.94 21.93
C ASP A 9 0.73 -16.24 20.44
N ARG A 10 1.26 -17.45 20.15
CA ARG A 10 1.52 -17.87 18.78
C ARG A 10 0.26 -17.93 17.93
N GLU A 11 -0.84 -18.39 18.51
CA GLU A 11 -2.14 -18.45 17.85
C GLU A 11 -2.66 -17.05 17.50
N LEU A 12 -2.60 -16.09 18.44
CA LEU A 12 -3.03 -14.71 18.20
C LEU A 12 -2.20 -14.06 17.09
N VAL A 13 -0.87 -14.10 17.20
CA VAL A 13 0.01 -13.52 16.17
C VAL A 13 -0.22 -14.19 14.82
N GLY A 14 -0.33 -15.52 14.80
CA GLY A 14 -0.62 -16.29 13.58
C GLY A 14 -1.94 -15.90 12.92
N LEU A 15 -3.02 -15.79 13.69
CA LEU A 15 -4.35 -15.43 13.18
C LEU A 15 -4.40 -14.01 12.60
N VAL A 16 -3.83 -13.04 13.32
CA VAL A 16 -3.82 -11.64 12.86
C VAL A 16 -2.92 -11.47 11.63
N SER A 17 -1.77 -12.16 11.59
CA SER A 17 -0.89 -12.17 10.42
C SER A 17 -1.51 -12.90 9.21
N PHE A 18 -2.25 -13.97 9.45
CA PHE A 18 -3.00 -14.68 8.42
C PHE A 18 -4.11 -13.80 7.82
N SER A 19 -4.88 -13.09 8.66
CA SER A 19 -5.85 -12.10 8.18
C SER A 19 -5.19 -11.05 7.27
N HIS A 20 -4.01 -10.58 7.63
CA HIS A 20 -3.24 -9.62 6.84
C HIS A 20 -2.78 -10.22 5.49
N ALA A 21 -2.32 -11.47 5.50
CA ALA A 21 -1.99 -12.18 4.26
C ALA A 21 -3.20 -12.28 3.31
N LEU A 22 -4.39 -12.57 3.85
CA LEU A 22 -5.63 -12.65 3.07
C LEU A 22 -6.04 -11.29 2.48
N GLN A 23 -5.86 -10.20 3.21
CA GLN A 23 -6.05 -8.85 2.65
C GLN A 23 -5.08 -8.62 1.48
N HIS A 24 -3.83 -9.04 1.61
CA HIS A 24 -2.84 -8.90 0.55
C HIS A 24 -3.14 -9.80 -0.66
N VAL A 25 -3.74 -10.98 -0.47
CA VAL A 25 -4.30 -11.79 -1.58
C VAL A 25 -5.33 -10.96 -2.37
N TYR A 26 -6.28 -10.33 -1.66
CA TYR A 26 -7.29 -9.48 -2.29
C TYR A 26 -6.68 -8.30 -3.06
N VAL A 27 -5.73 -7.60 -2.44
CA VAL A 27 -5.12 -6.40 -3.03
C VAL A 27 -4.21 -6.74 -4.22
N ALA A 28 -3.51 -7.88 -4.17
CA ALA A 28 -2.53 -8.25 -5.20
C ALA A 28 -3.14 -8.89 -6.47
N VAL A 29 -4.32 -9.53 -6.36
CA VAL A 29 -4.99 -10.11 -7.54
C VAL A 29 -5.60 -9.04 -8.44
N LEU A 30 -6.12 -7.97 -7.86
CA LEU A 30 -6.93 -6.99 -8.59
C LEU A 30 -6.18 -6.17 -9.66
N PRO A 31 -4.93 -5.71 -9.45
CA PRO A 31 -4.18 -5.01 -10.48
C PRO A 31 -4.01 -5.80 -11.77
N LEU A 32 -3.89 -7.14 -11.69
CA LEU A 32 -3.80 -8.02 -12.84
C LEU A 32 -5.10 -8.07 -13.68
N THR A 33 -6.22 -7.71 -13.07
CA THR A 33 -7.53 -7.70 -13.73
C THR A 33 -7.81 -6.38 -14.46
N TYR A 34 -7.15 -5.28 -14.11
CA TYR A 34 -7.46 -3.95 -14.62
C TYR A 34 -7.36 -3.82 -16.13
N PRO A 35 -6.28 -4.26 -16.80
CA PRO A 35 -6.19 -4.20 -18.26
C PRO A 35 -7.30 -5.02 -18.93
N LEU A 36 -7.64 -6.17 -18.36
CA LEU A 36 -8.65 -7.07 -18.89
C LEU A 36 -10.06 -6.49 -18.71
N ALA A 37 -10.33 -5.87 -17.56
CA ALA A 37 -11.59 -5.19 -17.28
C ALA A 37 -11.80 -3.95 -18.18
N VAL A 38 -10.72 -3.19 -18.47
CA VAL A 38 -10.78 -2.05 -19.39
C VAL A 38 -11.22 -2.52 -20.78
N VAL A 39 -10.63 -3.62 -21.28
CA VAL A 39 -10.99 -4.20 -22.59
C VAL A 39 -12.41 -4.76 -22.57
N GLU A 40 -12.75 -5.58 -21.58
CA GLU A 40 -14.04 -6.28 -21.53
C GLU A 40 -15.25 -5.34 -21.36
N PHE A 41 -15.08 -4.30 -20.55
CA PHE A 41 -16.16 -3.32 -20.31
C PHE A 41 -16.13 -2.13 -21.29
N HIS A 42 -15.27 -2.16 -22.31
CA HIS A 42 -15.12 -1.08 -23.29
C HIS A 42 -14.96 0.29 -22.62
N THR A 43 -14.16 0.36 -21.57
CA THR A 43 -13.90 1.59 -20.80
C THR A 43 -12.50 2.12 -21.07
N SER A 44 -12.10 3.21 -20.39
CA SER A 44 -10.80 3.86 -20.56
C SER A 44 -9.93 3.76 -19.30
N TYR A 45 -8.64 3.97 -19.44
CA TYR A 45 -7.72 4.12 -18.29
C TYR A 45 -8.02 5.39 -17.49
N THR A 46 -8.60 6.42 -18.10
CA THR A 46 -9.14 7.60 -17.41
C THR A 46 -10.24 7.20 -16.42
N ALA A 47 -11.23 6.43 -16.90
CA ALA A 47 -12.34 5.99 -16.05
C ALA A 47 -11.83 5.05 -14.92
N LEU A 48 -10.92 4.12 -15.25
CA LEU A 48 -10.27 3.27 -14.26
C LEU A 48 -9.47 4.10 -13.25
N GLY A 49 -8.71 5.07 -13.71
CA GLY A 49 -7.90 5.95 -12.85
C GLY A 49 -8.76 6.80 -11.91
N LEU A 50 -9.88 7.34 -12.38
CA LEU A 50 -10.84 8.04 -11.53
C LEU A 50 -11.43 7.12 -10.46
N LEU A 51 -11.84 5.92 -10.83
CA LEU A 51 -12.32 4.91 -9.88
C LEU A 51 -11.28 4.60 -8.82
N LEU A 52 -10.06 4.24 -9.24
CA LEU A 52 -8.98 3.86 -8.33
C LEU A 52 -8.50 5.03 -7.47
N GLY A 53 -8.54 6.25 -7.99
CA GLY A 53 -8.25 7.47 -7.23
C GLY A 53 -9.26 7.67 -6.09
N VAL A 54 -10.55 7.55 -6.36
CA VAL A 54 -11.60 7.60 -5.33
C VAL A 54 -11.43 6.46 -4.31
N VAL A 55 -11.19 5.24 -4.79
CA VAL A 55 -10.93 4.06 -3.93
C VAL A 55 -9.75 4.31 -2.99
N ALA A 56 -8.64 4.85 -3.51
CA ALA A 56 -7.45 5.15 -2.72
C ALA A 56 -7.67 6.27 -1.70
N ALA A 57 -8.37 7.34 -2.10
CA ALA A 57 -8.71 8.45 -1.20
C ALA A 57 -9.58 7.98 -0.03
N VAL A 58 -10.64 7.23 -0.31
CA VAL A 58 -11.56 6.70 0.71
C VAL A 58 -10.84 5.69 1.62
N GLY A 59 -10.07 4.76 1.04
CA GLY A 59 -9.30 3.79 1.82
C GLY A 59 -8.30 4.46 2.75
N GLY A 60 -7.58 5.47 2.29
CA GLY A 60 -6.65 6.26 3.10
C GLY A 60 -7.35 7.02 4.24
N PHE A 61 -8.47 7.68 3.94
CA PHE A 61 -9.27 8.39 4.94
C PHE A 61 -9.80 7.47 6.04
N LEU A 62 -10.36 6.31 5.65
CA LEU A 62 -10.93 5.35 6.61
C LEU A 62 -9.88 4.69 7.50
N GLN A 63 -8.65 4.49 7.02
CA GLN A 63 -7.56 4.03 7.88
C GLN A 63 -7.22 5.06 8.97
N GLY A 64 -7.31 6.37 8.66
CA GLY A 64 -7.17 7.43 9.65
C GLY A 64 -8.31 7.50 10.67
N ALA A 65 -9.51 7.02 10.32
CA ALA A 65 -10.69 6.98 11.19
C ALA A 65 -10.76 5.74 12.10
N ALA A 66 -9.62 5.14 12.44
CA ALA A 66 -9.49 3.90 13.21
C ALA A 66 -10.21 3.90 14.57
N PHE A 67 -10.42 5.06 15.18
CA PHE A 67 -11.14 5.23 16.45
C PHE A 67 -12.58 4.69 16.40
N VAL A 68 -13.19 4.58 15.22
CA VAL A 68 -14.53 4.01 15.03
C VAL A 68 -14.57 2.54 15.45
N TYR A 69 -13.45 1.82 15.34
CA TYR A 69 -13.36 0.39 15.65
C TYR A 69 -13.00 0.10 17.11
N GLU A 70 -12.68 1.11 17.93
CA GLU A 70 -12.22 0.91 19.31
C GLU A 70 -13.30 0.30 20.22
N ARG A 71 -14.58 0.50 19.89
CA ARG A 71 -15.74 -0.01 20.65
C ARG A 71 -16.21 -1.39 20.19
N VAL A 72 -15.60 -1.94 19.14
CA VAL A 72 -15.99 -3.21 18.54
C VAL A 72 -14.88 -4.24 18.76
N SER A 73 -15.25 -5.48 19.07
CA SER A 73 -14.23 -6.52 19.27
C SER A 73 -13.43 -6.75 17.98
N ALA A 74 -12.10 -6.81 18.12
CA ALA A 74 -11.21 -7.07 16.99
C ALA A 74 -11.54 -8.38 16.25
N ARG A 75 -12.03 -9.39 16.99
CA ARG A 75 -12.54 -10.63 16.41
C ARG A 75 -13.66 -10.36 15.42
N LEU A 76 -14.68 -9.59 15.81
CA LEU A 76 -15.81 -9.28 14.93
C LEU A 76 -15.33 -8.46 13.72
N VAL A 77 -14.53 -7.42 13.95
CA VAL A 77 -14.02 -6.54 12.89
C VAL A 77 -13.21 -7.34 11.86
N LEU A 78 -12.19 -8.07 12.28
CA LEU A 78 -11.30 -8.79 11.35
C LEU A 78 -11.99 -9.97 10.67
N SER A 79 -12.90 -10.67 11.37
CA SER A 79 -13.66 -11.77 10.76
C SER A 79 -14.65 -11.25 9.71
N LEU A 80 -15.44 -10.24 10.07
CA LEU A 80 -16.43 -9.64 9.18
C LEU A 80 -15.76 -8.97 7.98
N GLN A 81 -14.65 -8.28 8.21
CA GLN A 81 -13.84 -7.69 7.14
C GLN A 81 -13.48 -8.74 6.08
N ASN A 82 -12.94 -9.91 6.48
CA ASN A 82 -12.54 -10.94 5.53
C ASN A 82 -13.76 -11.50 4.77
N VAL A 83 -14.87 -11.77 5.45
CA VAL A 83 -16.10 -12.24 4.80
C VAL A 83 -16.64 -11.21 3.80
N LEU A 84 -16.68 -9.94 4.18
CA LEU A 84 -17.15 -8.86 3.30
C LEU A 84 -16.17 -8.61 2.15
N MET A 85 -14.85 -8.71 2.36
CA MET A 85 -13.87 -8.66 1.27
C MET A 85 -14.10 -9.79 0.26
N ALA A 86 -14.36 -11.00 0.72
CA ALA A 86 -14.71 -12.12 -0.16
C ALA A 86 -16.00 -11.83 -0.94
N ALA A 87 -17.03 -11.27 -0.30
CA ALA A 87 -18.26 -10.89 -0.97
C ALA A 87 -18.02 -9.81 -2.05
N THR A 88 -17.18 -8.80 -1.77
CA THR A 88 -16.82 -7.80 -2.79
C THR A 88 -15.98 -8.39 -3.91
N ALA A 89 -15.10 -9.35 -3.64
CA ALA A 89 -14.37 -10.09 -4.67
C ALA A 89 -15.34 -10.87 -5.58
N VAL A 90 -16.33 -11.57 -5.00
CA VAL A 90 -17.37 -12.24 -5.79
C VAL A 90 -18.16 -11.22 -6.62
N MET A 91 -18.56 -10.08 -6.04
CA MET A 91 -19.23 -9.01 -6.77
C MET A 91 -18.41 -8.51 -7.98
N ILE A 92 -17.10 -8.35 -7.81
CA ILE A 92 -16.19 -8.00 -8.90
C ILE A 92 -16.13 -9.12 -9.96
N ALA A 93 -16.02 -10.36 -9.53
CA ALA A 93 -15.90 -11.52 -10.42
C ALA A 93 -17.14 -11.72 -11.30
N VAL A 94 -18.33 -11.40 -10.79
CA VAL A 94 -19.60 -11.54 -11.54
C VAL A 94 -20.10 -10.21 -12.12
N ALA A 95 -19.31 -9.14 -12.08
CA ALA A 95 -19.72 -7.81 -12.53
C ALA A 95 -20.14 -7.83 -14.01
N PRO A 96 -21.37 -7.40 -14.36
CA PRO A 96 -21.84 -7.39 -15.74
C PRO A 96 -21.36 -6.13 -16.49
N ASN A 97 -20.87 -5.12 -15.79
CA ASN A 97 -20.42 -3.85 -16.35
C ASN A 97 -19.41 -3.16 -15.43
N PHE A 98 -18.76 -2.09 -15.93
CA PHE A 98 -17.77 -1.32 -15.20
C PHE A 98 -18.32 -0.67 -13.92
N GLY A 99 -19.61 -0.27 -13.90
CA GLY A 99 -20.24 0.32 -12.71
C GLY A 99 -20.28 -0.66 -11.53
N VAL A 100 -20.71 -1.90 -11.76
CA VAL A 100 -20.73 -2.95 -10.71
C VAL A 100 -19.32 -3.37 -10.32
N PHE A 101 -18.39 -3.48 -11.26
CA PHE A 101 -16.96 -3.68 -10.98
C PHE A 101 -16.42 -2.57 -10.06
N GLY A 102 -16.71 -1.31 -10.39
CA GLY A 102 -16.32 -0.14 -9.62
C GLY A 102 -16.94 -0.11 -8.22
N ALA A 103 -18.21 -0.44 -8.09
CA ALA A 103 -18.88 -0.54 -6.80
C ALA A 103 -18.23 -1.63 -5.92
N GLY A 104 -17.91 -2.80 -6.48
CA GLY A 104 -17.17 -3.85 -5.79
C GLY A 104 -15.78 -3.39 -5.32
N ARG A 105 -15.06 -2.66 -6.17
CA ARG A 105 -13.75 -2.06 -5.83
C ARG A 105 -13.86 -1.03 -4.71
N PHE A 106 -14.85 -0.14 -4.77
CA PHE A 106 -15.10 0.87 -3.74
C PHE A 106 -15.47 0.23 -2.40
N LEU A 107 -16.45 -0.66 -2.40
CA LEU A 107 -16.84 -1.39 -1.19
C LEU A 107 -15.69 -2.21 -0.62
N GLY A 108 -14.87 -2.83 -1.48
CA GLY A 108 -13.67 -3.55 -1.08
C GLY A 108 -12.66 -2.67 -0.33
N ALA A 109 -12.46 -1.42 -0.74
CA ALA A 109 -11.61 -0.47 -0.02
C ALA A 109 -12.18 -0.11 1.35
N VAL A 110 -13.49 0.12 1.42
CA VAL A 110 -14.18 0.42 2.68
C VAL A 110 -14.02 -0.74 3.67
N VAL A 111 -14.33 -1.96 3.24
CA VAL A 111 -14.33 -3.13 4.13
C VAL A 111 -12.93 -3.61 4.51
N SER A 112 -11.91 -3.35 3.68
CA SER A 112 -10.53 -3.73 3.98
C SER A 112 -9.78 -2.72 4.85
N SER A 113 -10.31 -1.53 5.05
CA SER A 113 -9.66 -0.43 5.79
C SER A 113 -9.30 -0.75 7.26
N PRO A 114 -10.04 -1.60 8.01
CA PRO A 114 -9.74 -1.88 9.42
C PRO A 114 -8.49 -2.73 9.66
N GLN A 115 -8.00 -3.48 8.66
CA GLN A 115 -6.96 -4.49 8.87
C GLN A 115 -5.71 -3.96 9.57
N HIS A 116 -5.14 -2.87 9.05
CA HIS A 116 -3.92 -2.32 9.63
C HIS A 116 -4.15 -1.69 11.01
N PRO A 117 -5.11 -0.77 11.20
CA PRO A 117 -5.28 -0.15 12.50
C PRO A 117 -5.73 -1.15 13.58
N VAL A 118 -6.63 -2.07 13.28
CA VAL A 118 -7.14 -3.04 14.26
C VAL A 118 -6.09 -4.13 14.52
N GLY A 119 -5.49 -4.71 13.46
CA GLY A 119 -4.48 -5.75 13.60
C GLY A 119 -3.25 -5.27 14.38
N ASN A 120 -2.71 -4.10 14.02
CA ASN A 120 -1.58 -3.50 14.72
C ASN A 120 -1.91 -3.18 16.18
N ALA A 121 -3.09 -2.62 16.45
CA ALA A 121 -3.51 -2.28 17.81
C ALA A 121 -3.65 -3.52 18.69
N VAL A 122 -4.24 -4.61 18.19
CA VAL A 122 -4.37 -5.88 18.92
C VAL A 122 -2.99 -6.44 19.28
N LEU A 123 -2.08 -6.49 18.32
CA LEU A 123 -0.75 -7.04 18.54
C LEU A 123 0.09 -6.17 19.48
N ALA A 124 0.08 -4.85 19.29
CA ALA A 124 0.83 -3.94 20.16
C ALA A 124 0.34 -3.96 21.60
N ARG A 125 -0.98 -4.08 21.82
CA ARG A 125 -1.57 -4.20 23.19
C ARG A 125 -1.28 -5.55 23.84
N ALA A 126 -1.35 -6.64 23.07
CA ALA A 126 -1.09 -7.98 23.58
C ALA A 126 0.38 -8.21 23.94
N PHE A 127 1.30 -7.52 23.23
CA PHE A 127 2.74 -7.71 23.36
C PHE A 127 3.51 -6.38 23.48
N PRO A 128 3.28 -5.57 24.52
CA PRO A 128 3.87 -4.23 24.63
C PRO A 128 5.40 -4.25 24.64
N GLU A 129 6.01 -5.25 25.30
CA GLU A 129 7.48 -5.40 25.39
C GLU A 129 8.13 -5.97 24.10
N ARG A 130 7.32 -6.51 23.18
CA ARG A 130 7.77 -7.18 21.95
C ARG A 130 6.99 -6.70 20.71
N SER A 131 6.39 -5.54 20.80
CA SER A 131 5.54 -5.00 19.74
C SER A 131 6.26 -4.95 18.39
N GLY A 132 7.54 -4.55 18.37
CA GLY A 132 8.33 -4.54 17.14
C GLY A 132 8.43 -5.92 16.48
N THR A 133 8.70 -6.99 17.25
CA THR A 133 8.79 -8.35 16.70
C THR A 133 7.46 -8.85 16.15
N VAL A 134 6.37 -8.69 16.90
CA VAL A 134 5.06 -9.20 16.45
C VAL A 134 4.51 -8.40 15.26
N LEU A 135 4.74 -7.10 15.22
CA LEU A 135 4.36 -6.27 14.07
C LEU A 135 5.20 -6.61 12.83
N SER A 136 6.47 -6.97 13.01
CA SER A 136 7.30 -7.46 11.89
C SER A 136 6.77 -8.79 11.34
N TRP A 137 6.34 -9.72 12.19
CA TRP A 137 5.72 -10.98 11.74
C TRP A 137 4.38 -10.73 11.05
N HIS A 138 3.58 -9.80 11.57
CA HIS A 138 2.34 -9.37 10.93
C HIS A 138 2.57 -8.80 9.53
N THR A 139 3.56 -7.94 9.37
CA THR A 139 3.98 -7.39 8.06
C THR A 139 4.49 -8.49 7.13
N THR A 140 5.28 -9.45 7.65
CA THR A 140 5.76 -10.59 6.86
C THR A 140 4.61 -11.43 6.33
N GLY A 141 3.54 -11.63 7.12
CA GLY A 141 2.33 -12.30 6.65
C GLY A 141 1.73 -11.64 5.40
N GLY A 142 1.57 -10.30 5.43
CA GLY A 142 1.13 -9.53 4.26
C GLY A 142 2.07 -9.66 3.06
N ASN A 143 3.37 -9.58 3.29
CA ASN A 143 4.38 -9.68 2.23
C ASN A 143 4.34 -11.04 1.51
N ILE A 144 4.11 -12.14 2.23
CA ILE A 144 3.93 -13.48 1.62
C ILE A 144 2.73 -13.46 0.67
N GLY A 145 1.58 -12.94 1.11
CA GLY A 145 0.40 -12.79 0.26
C GLY A 145 0.71 -11.96 -1.00
N THR A 146 1.42 -10.86 -0.84
CA THR A 146 1.80 -9.98 -1.96
C THR A 146 2.68 -10.71 -3.00
N LEU A 147 3.66 -11.51 -2.56
CA LEU A 147 4.63 -12.14 -3.47
C LEU A 147 4.07 -13.34 -4.23
N VAL A 148 3.24 -14.14 -3.56
CA VAL A 148 2.78 -15.42 -4.14
C VAL A 148 1.62 -15.23 -5.11
N VAL A 149 0.75 -14.26 -4.83
CA VAL A 149 -0.52 -14.09 -5.55
C VAL A 149 -0.36 -13.73 -7.03
N PRO A 150 0.51 -12.81 -7.46
CA PRO A 150 0.54 -12.43 -8.87
C PRO A 150 0.88 -13.60 -9.80
N LEU A 151 1.79 -14.47 -9.39
CA LEU A 151 2.15 -15.65 -10.18
C LEU A 151 0.97 -16.65 -10.28
N ILE A 152 0.36 -16.98 -9.14
CA ILE A 152 -0.78 -17.91 -9.10
C ILE A 152 -1.98 -17.30 -9.85
N ALA A 153 -2.29 -16.03 -9.61
CA ALA A 153 -3.40 -15.37 -10.28
C ALA A 153 -3.19 -15.30 -11.78
N SER A 154 -1.98 -15.01 -12.27
CA SER A 154 -1.68 -15.00 -13.70
C SER A 154 -1.81 -16.36 -14.38
N LEU A 155 -1.43 -17.44 -13.70
CA LEU A 155 -1.69 -18.81 -14.16
C LEU A 155 -3.19 -19.07 -14.32
N ILE A 156 -3.99 -18.66 -13.32
CA ILE A 156 -5.45 -18.85 -13.37
C ILE A 156 -6.05 -17.96 -14.48
N ILE A 157 -5.61 -16.71 -14.59
CA ILE A 157 -6.10 -15.78 -15.62
C ILE A 157 -5.81 -16.33 -17.02
N ALA A 158 -4.59 -16.83 -17.24
CA ALA A 158 -4.20 -17.40 -18.54
C ALA A 158 -5.03 -18.61 -18.96
N ARG A 159 -5.52 -19.42 -18.01
CA ARG A 159 -6.28 -20.65 -18.28
C ARG A 159 -7.79 -20.47 -18.25
N TRP A 160 -8.30 -19.63 -17.33
CA TRP A 160 -9.73 -19.57 -17.00
C TRP A 160 -10.27 -18.13 -16.92
N GLY A 161 -9.45 -17.14 -17.27
CA GLY A 161 -9.85 -15.74 -17.27
C GLY A 161 -9.78 -15.05 -15.89
N TRP A 162 -9.81 -13.72 -15.90
CA TRP A 162 -9.63 -12.88 -14.71
C TRP A 162 -10.75 -13.03 -13.67
N ARG A 163 -11.98 -13.26 -14.14
CA ARG A 163 -13.15 -13.46 -13.26
C ARG A 163 -12.95 -14.69 -12.36
N THR A 164 -12.44 -15.78 -12.94
CA THR A 164 -12.11 -16.99 -12.20
C THR A 164 -11.00 -16.75 -11.18
N ALA A 165 -9.97 -15.98 -11.53
CA ALA A 165 -8.88 -15.68 -10.59
C ALA A 165 -9.38 -14.89 -9.36
N VAL A 166 -10.24 -13.89 -9.57
CA VAL A 166 -10.85 -13.13 -8.46
C VAL A 166 -11.80 -13.99 -7.63
N PHE A 167 -12.60 -14.83 -8.28
CA PHE A 167 -13.51 -15.74 -7.57
C PHE A 167 -12.76 -16.77 -6.73
N VAL A 168 -11.70 -17.38 -7.29
CA VAL A 168 -10.85 -18.33 -6.55
C VAL A 168 -10.15 -17.65 -5.38
N ALA A 169 -9.70 -16.41 -5.53
CA ALA A 169 -9.11 -15.64 -4.43
C ALA A 169 -10.13 -15.35 -3.30
N ALA A 170 -11.42 -15.22 -3.61
CA ALA A 170 -12.46 -15.01 -2.61
C ALA A 170 -12.60 -16.20 -1.63
N LEU A 171 -12.34 -17.44 -2.07
CA LEU A 171 -12.52 -18.63 -1.27
C LEU A 171 -11.64 -18.66 0.00
N PRO A 172 -10.29 -18.55 -0.08
CA PRO A 172 -9.45 -18.52 1.10
C PRO A 172 -9.75 -17.31 1.98
N ILE A 173 -10.15 -16.16 1.41
CA ILE A 173 -10.51 -14.97 2.16
C ILE A 173 -11.77 -15.21 3.01
N ALA A 174 -12.82 -15.81 2.44
CA ALA A 174 -14.04 -16.16 3.15
C ALA A 174 -13.78 -17.17 4.27
N LEU A 175 -13.05 -18.27 3.92
CA LEU A 175 -12.68 -19.31 4.89
C LEU A 175 -11.82 -18.73 6.03
N GLY A 176 -10.92 -17.81 5.70
CA GLY A 176 -10.11 -17.13 6.68
C GLY A 176 -10.93 -16.28 7.66
N GLY A 177 -11.96 -15.59 7.18
CA GLY A 177 -12.91 -14.88 8.03
C GLY A 177 -13.62 -15.82 9.02
N LEU A 178 -14.03 -17.00 8.56
CA LEU A 178 -14.65 -18.03 9.40
C LEU A 178 -13.65 -18.58 10.43
N VAL A 179 -12.41 -18.89 10.02
CA VAL A 179 -11.34 -19.35 10.91
C VAL A 179 -11.07 -18.32 11.99
N LEU A 180 -10.95 -17.04 11.64
CA LEU A 180 -10.80 -15.95 12.60
C LEU A 180 -11.97 -15.90 13.58
N TRP A 181 -13.19 -16.00 13.08
CA TRP A 181 -14.39 -16.03 13.94
C TRP A 181 -14.37 -17.18 14.93
N MET A 182 -13.96 -18.37 14.52
CA MET A 182 -13.93 -19.54 15.39
C MET A 182 -12.77 -19.53 16.39
N ARG A 183 -11.59 -19.04 15.98
CA ARG A 183 -10.33 -19.22 16.73
C ARG A 183 -9.95 -18.00 17.56
N MET A 184 -10.22 -16.77 17.12
CA MET A 184 -9.88 -15.56 17.91
C MET A 184 -10.69 -15.43 19.22
N ARG A 185 -11.68 -16.26 19.45
CA ARG A 185 -12.56 -16.20 20.62
C ARG A 185 -11.83 -16.24 21.97
N ARG A 186 -10.62 -16.80 22.03
CA ARG A 186 -9.85 -17.03 23.25
C ARG A 186 -8.67 -16.06 23.43
N ALA A 187 -8.41 -15.19 22.48
CA ALA A 187 -7.15 -14.49 22.38
C ALA A 187 -7.23 -12.95 22.45
N THR A 188 -8.42 -12.37 22.53
CA THR A 188 -8.57 -10.91 22.57
C THR A 188 -8.69 -10.40 23.99
N PRO A 189 -7.71 -9.62 24.48
CA PRO A 189 -7.91 -8.80 25.67
C PRO A 189 -9.08 -7.85 25.45
N GLU A 190 -9.93 -7.68 26.47
CA GLU A 190 -11.01 -6.69 26.43
C GLU A 190 -10.45 -5.32 26.07
N SER A 191 -11.05 -4.70 25.06
CA SER A 191 -10.67 -3.37 24.60
C SER A 191 -10.98 -2.36 25.71
N ARG A 192 -9.98 -1.96 26.47
CA ARG A 192 -10.13 -0.76 27.31
C ARG A 192 -10.13 0.44 26.37
N PRO A 193 -11.18 1.28 26.41
CA PRO A 193 -11.18 2.52 25.65
C PRO A 193 -9.94 3.33 26.02
N HIS A 194 -9.17 3.76 25.06
CA HIS A 194 -8.16 4.78 25.30
C HIS A 194 -8.91 6.02 25.79
N ALA A 195 -8.48 6.57 26.92
CA ALA A 195 -8.98 7.86 27.36
C ALA A 195 -8.78 8.86 26.22
N ALA A 196 -9.89 9.38 25.70
CA ALA A 196 -9.90 10.49 24.76
C ALA A 196 -9.39 11.73 25.53
N GLY A 197 -8.10 11.87 25.60
CA GLY A 197 -7.45 12.91 26.35
C GLY A 197 -6.12 13.26 25.73
N GLU A 198 -6.18 14.10 24.69
CA GLU A 198 -5.15 15.11 24.44
C GLU A 198 -5.67 16.01 23.32
N GLY A 199 -5.67 17.30 23.60
CA GLY A 199 -6.37 18.34 22.91
C GLY A 199 -6.30 18.31 21.38
N SER A 200 -7.36 18.72 20.72
CA SER A 200 -7.47 18.86 19.27
C SER A 200 -6.40 19.82 18.75
N THR A 201 -5.21 19.29 18.48
CA THR A 201 -4.17 20.08 17.83
C THR A 201 -4.62 20.36 16.40
N SER A 202 -4.78 21.65 16.08
CA SER A 202 -5.19 22.08 14.75
C SER A 202 -4.14 21.64 13.71
N VAL A 203 -4.62 21.09 12.57
CA VAL A 203 -3.78 20.82 11.39
C VAL A 203 -2.89 22.00 11.05
N ARG A 204 -3.40 23.24 11.21
CA ARG A 204 -2.63 24.48 11.02
C ARG A 204 -1.41 24.56 11.93
N GLN A 205 -1.49 24.07 13.17
CA GLN A 205 -0.37 24.07 14.11
C GLN A 205 0.70 23.05 13.70
N VAL A 206 0.28 21.86 13.22
CA VAL A 206 1.20 20.86 12.67
C VAL A 206 1.95 21.40 11.44
N LEU A 207 1.24 22.06 10.52
CA LEU A 207 1.83 22.64 9.32
C LEU A 207 2.78 23.81 9.58
N ARG A 208 2.70 24.44 10.75
CA ARG A 208 3.64 25.50 11.19
C ARG A 208 4.97 24.95 11.71
N THR A 209 5.10 23.65 11.92
CA THR A 209 6.38 23.05 12.32
C THR A 209 7.40 23.17 11.18
N ARG A 210 8.65 23.39 11.57
CA ARG A 210 9.74 23.63 10.60
C ARG A 210 9.94 22.39 9.73
N GLY A 211 9.78 22.54 8.43
CA GLY A 211 9.97 21.46 7.44
C GLY A 211 8.72 20.62 7.15
N ALA A 212 7.68 20.63 8.00
CA ALA A 212 6.47 19.82 7.80
C ALA A 212 5.79 20.10 6.45
N ALA A 213 5.60 21.38 6.11
CA ALA A 213 4.98 21.75 4.83
C ALA A 213 5.78 21.24 3.62
N VAL A 214 7.13 21.31 3.69
CA VAL A 214 8.01 20.83 2.61
C VAL A 214 7.88 19.33 2.43
N VAL A 215 7.90 18.55 3.52
CA VAL A 215 7.72 17.08 3.47
C VAL A 215 6.35 16.73 2.92
N LEU A 216 5.31 17.44 3.32
CA LEU A 216 3.94 17.18 2.87
C LEU A 216 3.77 17.47 1.37
N VAL A 217 4.27 18.61 0.89
CA VAL A 217 4.24 18.96 -0.54
C VAL A 217 5.05 17.95 -1.35
N ALA A 218 6.27 17.64 -0.92
CA ALA A 218 7.11 16.63 -1.58
C ALA A 218 6.42 15.26 -1.65
N SER A 219 5.81 14.80 -0.54
CA SER A 219 5.07 13.54 -0.50
C SER A 219 3.84 13.51 -1.42
N THR A 220 3.13 14.64 -1.52
CA THR A 220 1.96 14.74 -2.41
C THR A 220 2.36 14.73 -3.88
N ILE A 221 3.46 15.39 -4.23
CA ILE A 221 4.02 15.38 -5.59
C ILE A 221 4.56 13.98 -5.92
N ALA A 222 5.35 13.39 -5.02
CA ALA A 222 5.91 12.05 -5.20
C ALA A 222 4.86 10.92 -5.28
N ALA A 223 3.62 11.19 -4.87
CA ALA A 223 2.54 10.23 -5.01
C ALA A 223 2.32 9.78 -6.47
N GLY A 224 2.77 10.57 -7.46
CA GLY A 224 2.76 10.20 -8.88
C GLY A 224 3.66 9.01 -9.24
N GLY A 225 4.72 8.74 -8.46
CA GLY A 225 5.60 7.58 -8.64
C GLY A 225 5.46 6.53 -7.53
N ARG A 226 4.53 6.71 -6.58
CA ARG A 226 4.38 5.86 -5.40
C ARG A 226 4.01 4.42 -5.76
N GLY A 227 4.69 3.45 -5.12
CA GLY A 227 4.48 2.03 -5.34
C GLY A 227 3.05 1.58 -5.11
N LEU A 228 2.51 1.86 -3.92
CA LEU A 228 1.11 1.56 -3.60
C LEU A 228 0.17 2.58 -4.27
N GLY A 229 -0.77 2.08 -5.04
CA GLY A 229 -1.75 2.84 -5.80
C GLY A 229 -1.34 3.01 -7.27
N VAL A 230 -0.30 3.79 -7.56
CA VAL A 230 0.10 4.12 -8.94
C VAL A 230 0.82 2.97 -9.63
N VAL A 231 1.97 2.54 -9.09
CA VAL A 231 2.77 1.45 -9.70
C VAL A 231 1.97 0.15 -9.72
N ASN A 232 1.30 -0.20 -8.62
CA ASN A 232 0.41 -1.36 -8.57
C ASN A 232 -0.70 -1.29 -9.62
N GLY A 233 -1.28 -0.12 -9.84
CA GLY A 233 -2.39 0.05 -10.78
C GLY A 233 -1.96 -0.09 -12.24
N TYR A 234 -0.80 0.45 -12.59
CA TYR A 234 -0.44 0.65 -14.00
C TYR A 234 0.70 -0.22 -14.53
N VAL A 235 1.52 -0.86 -13.67
CA VAL A 235 2.54 -1.81 -14.17
C VAL A 235 1.92 -3.00 -14.88
N PRO A 236 0.93 -3.74 -14.31
CA PRO A 236 0.28 -4.82 -15.05
C PRO A 236 -0.41 -4.35 -16.32
N ALA A 237 -1.00 -3.14 -16.30
CA ALA A 237 -1.64 -2.55 -17.47
C ALA A 237 -0.62 -2.25 -18.60
N TYR A 238 0.54 -1.69 -18.25
CA TYR A 238 1.63 -1.46 -19.21
C TYR A 238 2.11 -2.77 -19.84
N LEU A 239 2.36 -3.79 -19.03
CA LEU A 239 2.84 -5.08 -19.50
C LEU A 239 1.80 -5.77 -20.40
N ALA A 240 0.53 -5.78 -20.03
CA ALA A 240 -0.52 -6.46 -20.76
C ALA A 240 -1.03 -5.66 -21.99
N SER A 241 -1.39 -4.38 -21.81
CA SER A 241 -1.99 -3.56 -22.87
C SER A 241 -1.00 -2.69 -23.63
N GLY A 242 0.08 -2.25 -22.98
CA GLY A 242 1.12 -1.44 -23.63
C GLY A 242 2.12 -2.28 -24.41
N LEU A 243 2.57 -3.39 -23.82
CA LEU A 243 3.57 -4.28 -24.43
C LEU A 243 2.98 -5.57 -25.01
N HIS A 244 1.70 -5.83 -24.83
CA HIS A 244 0.99 -7.03 -25.30
C HIS A 244 1.65 -8.36 -24.87
N LEU A 245 2.22 -8.38 -23.66
CA LEU A 245 2.83 -9.58 -23.12
C LEU A 245 1.76 -10.60 -22.70
N ASP A 246 2.11 -11.88 -22.79
CA ASP A 246 1.24 -12.92 -22.28
C ASP A 246 1.04 -12.80 -20.75
N GLN A 247 -0.11 -13.29 -20.27
CA GLN A 247 -0.53 -13.08 -18.88
C GLN A 247 0.43 -13.70 -17.86
N LEU A 248 1.11 -14.80 -18.23
CA LEU A 248 2.06 -15.46 -17.35
C LEU A 248 3.30 -14.59 -17.14
N LEU A 249 3.82 -14.01 -18.23
CA LEU A 249 4.96 -13.11 -18.19
C LEU A 249 4.63 -11.81 -17.45
N VAL A 250 3.42 -11.27 -17.60
CA VAL A 250 2.90 -10.18 -16.78
C VAL A 250 3.00 -10.53 -15.30
N GLY A 251 2.55 -11.72 -14.90
CA GLY A 251 2.62 -12.19 -13.52
C GLY A 251 4.04 -12.33 -13.00
N VAL A 252 4.95 -12.89 -13.78
CA VAL A 252 6.36 -13.05 -13.41
C VAL A 252 7.02 -11.68 -13.18
N ILE A 253 6.90 -10.76 -14.15
CA ILE A 253 7.52 -9.43 -14.05
C ILE A 253 6.91 -8.66 -12.87
N PHE A 254 5.58 -8.70 -12.71
CA PHE A 254 4.93 -8.03 -11.58
C PHE A 254 5.33 -8.63 -10.23
N THR A 255 5.54 -9.94 -10.14
CA THR A 255 6.10 -10.60 -8.94
C THR A 255 7.49 -10.06 -8.61
N VAL A 256 8.35 -9.83 -9.61
CA VAL A 256 9.69 -9.24 -9.41
C VAL A 256 9.60 -7.80 -8.90
N VAL A 257 8.69 -6.99 -9.45
CA VAL A 257 8.40 -5.64 -8.91
C VAL A 257 8.00 -5.72 -7.44
N LEU A 258 7.11 -6.65 -7.08
CA LEU A 258 6.65 -6.82 -5.71
C LEU A 258 7.72 -7.43 -4.79
N ALA A 259 8.66 -8.23 -5.31
CA ALA A 259 9.83 -8.66 -4.55
C ALA A 259 10.71 -7.45 -4.15
N GLY A 260 10.92 -6.51 -5.08
CA GLY A 260 11.54 -5.22 -4.79
C GLY A 260 10.79 -4.43 -3.72
N SER A 261 9.46 -4.47 -3.73
CA SER A 261 8.62 -3.76 -2.75
C SER A 261 8.76 -4.28 -1.32
N VAL A 262 9.17 -5.51 -1.15
CA VAL A 262 9.48 -6.11 0.17
C VAL A 262 10.91 -5.77 0.61
N ALA A 263 11.88 -5.89 -0.29
CA ALA A 263 13.29 -5.68 0.02
C ALA A 263 13.65 -4.20 0.16
N GLY A 264 13.08 -3.33 -0.68
CA GLY A 264 13.40 -1.91 -0.76
C GLY A 264 13.17 -1.14 0.54
N PRO A 265 11.98 -1.17 1.15
CA PRO A 265 11.72 -0.51 2.43
C PRO A 265 12.66 -0.94 3.55
N VAL A 266 12.98 -2.24 3.63
CA VAL A 266 13.89 -2.77 4.66
C VAL A 266 15.32 -2.27 4.42
N ALA A 267 15.84 -2.40 3.21
CA ALA A 267 17.18 -1.96 2.86
C ALA A 267 17.35 -0.44 3.04
N SER A 268 16.39 0.34 2.55
CA SER A 268 16.42 1.80 2.66
C SER A 268 16.30 2.29 4.10
N GLY A 269 15.52 1.61 4.96
CA GLY A 269 15.45 1.90 6.39
C GLY A 269 16.81 1.70 7.08
N ILE A 270 17.48 0.56 6.85
CA ILE A 270 18.81 0.27 7.41
C ILE A 270 19.84 1.32 6.95
N VAL A 271 19.80 1.72 5.68
CA VAL A 271 20.70 2.75 5.14
C VAL A 271 20.37 4.11 5.74
N ALA A 272 19.08 4.44 5.90
CA ALA A 272 18.64 5.71 6.48
C ALA A 272 19.09 5.91 7.94
N ASP A 273 19.17 4.82 8.71
CA ASP A 273 19.69 4.88 10.08
C ASP A 273 21.20 5.19 10.13
N ARG A 274 21.95 4.89 9.05
CA ARG A 274 23.40 5.13 8.96
C ARG A 274 23.76 6.49 8.40
N ILE A 275 23.12 6.91 7.31
CA ILE A 275 23.50 8.12 6.57
C ILE A 275 22.45 9.26 6.65
N GLY A 276 21.34 9.00 7.36
CA GLY A 276 20.27 9.98 7.57
C GLY A 276 19.11 9.84 6.60
N ARG A 277 17.89 10.00 7.13
CA ARG A 277 16.61 9.78 6.40
C ARG A 277 16.46 10.69 5.20
N TRP A 278 16.80 11.96 5.35
CA TRP A 278 16.70 12.96 4.27
C TRP A 278 17.55 12.56 3.05
N VAL A 279 18.80 12.13 3.27
CA VAL A 279 19.71 11.71 2.20
C VAL A 279 19.15 10.50 1.48
N VAL A 280 18.65 9.51 2.23
CA VAL A 280 18.10 8.29 1.62
C VAL A 280 16.80 8.55 0.87
N VAL A 281 15.93 9.47 1.33
CA VAL A 281 14.75 9.89 0.56
C VAL A 281 15.15 10.50 -0.77
N VAL A 282 16.13 11.39 -0.78
CA VAL A 282 16.65 12.01 -2.02
C VAL A 282 17.20 10.96 -2.97
N ILE A 283 18.05 10.05 -2.50
CA ILE A 283 18.58 8.94 -3.31
C ILE A 283 17.43 8.08 -3.85
N THR A 284 16.48 7.72 -3.01
CA THR A 284 15.31 6.92 -3.39
C THR A 284 14.49 7.59 -4.49
N TYR A 285 14.29 8.89 -4.42
CA TYR A 285 13.56 9.63 -5.44
C TYR A 285 14.33 9.74 -6.76
N VAL A 286 15.62 10.04 -6.71
CA VAL A 286 16.42 10.15 -7.93
C VAL A 286 16.52 8.79 -8.64
N LEU A 287 16.88 7.73 -7.92
CA LEU A 287 17.01 6.40 -8.49
C LEU A 287 15.65 5.80 -8.88
N GLY A 288 14.61 6.03 -8.07
CA GLY A 288 13.25 5.61 -8.37
C GLY A 288 12.67 6.32 -9.60
N GLY A 289 12.92 7.62 -9.74
CA GLY A 289 12.52 8.39 -10.90
C GLY A 289 13.19 7.89 -12.19
N ALA A 290 14.49 7.65 -12.10
CA ALA A 290 15.25 7.07 -13.24
C ALA A 290 14.78 5.65 -13.58
N ALA A 291 14.52 4.80 -12.56
CA ALA A 291 14.02 3.44 -12.77
C ALA A 291 12.63 3.42 -13.41
N LEU A 292 11.71 4.29 -12.98
CA LEU A 292 10.37 4.43 -13.58
C LEU A 292 10.45 4.86 -15.05
N ALA A 293 11.24 5.89 -15.35
CA ALA A 293 11.43 6.37 -16.73
C ALA A 293 12.06 5.27 -17.60
N ALA A 294 13.10 4.60 -17.12
CA ALA A 294 13.77 3.51 -17.84
C ALA A 294 12.81 2.32 -18.06
N PHE A 295 12.03 1.93 -17.05
CA PHE A 295 11.04 0.86 -17.16
C PHE A 295 10.01 1.12 -18.26
N GLY A 296 9.51 2.37 -18.39
CA GLY A 296 8.59 2.76 -19.46
C GLY A 296 9.21 2.77 -20.86
N MET A 297 10.56 2.68 -20.97
CA MET A 297 11.29 2.67 -22.24
C MET A 297 11.83 1.30 -22.65
N THR A 298 11.66 0.27 -21.81
CA THR A 298 12.26 -1.06 -22.06
C THR A 298 11.70 -1.77 -23.30
N GLY A 299 10.50 -1.39 -23.76
CA GLY A 299 9.77 -2.19 -24.74
C GLY A 299 9.54 -3.62 -24.22
N PRO A 300 9.35 -4.62 -25.10
CA PRO A 300 9.09 -6.01 -24.71
C PRO A 300 10.35 -6.79 -24.31
N ASN A 301 11.46 -6.14 -24.00
CA ASN A 301 12.68 -6.81 -23.57
C ASN A 301 12.54 -7.32 -22.13
N VAL A 302 12.34 -8.62 -21.98
CA VAL A 302 12.07 -9.29 -20.70
C VAL A 302 13.18 -9.05 -19.67
N VAL A 303 14.46 -9.09 -20.09
CA VAL A 303 15.58 -8.90 -19.16
C VAL A 303 15.57 -7.49 -18.58
N LEU A 304 15.38 -6.48 -19.43
CA LEU A 304 15.29 -5.09 -18.98
C LEU A 304 14.05 -4.86 -18.11
N LEU A 305 12.91 -5.47 -18.45
CA LEU A 305 11.69 -5.42 -17.64
C LEU A 305 11.89 -6.02 -16.24
N LEU A 306 12.60 -7.13 -16.13
CA LEU A 306 12.93 -7.74 -14.82
C LEU A 306 13.88 -6.84 -14.02
N VAL A 307 14.96 -6.33 -14.66
CA VAL A 307 15.95 -5.48 -13.96
C VAL A 307 15.31 -4.17 -13.50
N PHE A 308 14.72 -3.40 -14.41
CA PHE A 308 14.10 -2.12 -14.06
C PHE A 308 12.83 -2.31 -13.23
N GLY A 309 12.07 -3.40 -13.42
CA GLY A 309 10.95 -3.77 -12.57
C GLY A 309 11.36 -3.99 -11.12
N LEU A 310 12.47 -4.70 -10.89
CA LEU A 310 13.03 -4.86 -9.53
C LEU A 310 13.42 -3.50 -8.93
N LEU A 311 14.10 -2.64 -9.71
CA LEU A 311 14.51 -1.31 -9.23
C LEU A 311 13.30 -0.41 -8.94
N VAL A 312 12.26 -0.44 -9.79
CA VAL A 312 10.98 0.24 -9.51
C VAL A 312 10.38 -0.28 -8.21
N GLY A 313 10.36 -1.61 -8.01
CA GLY A 313 9.89 -2.21 -6.76
C GLY A 313 10.68 -1.71 -5.54
N VAL A 314 12.01 -1.72 -5.61
CA VAL A 314 12.88 -1.28 -4.51
C VAL A 314 12.63 0.19 -4.15
N PHE A 315 12.65 1.09 -5.12
CA PHE A 315 12.64 2.53 -4.84
C PHE A 315 11.24 3.11 -4.69
N ALA A 316 10.27 2.75 -5.54
CA ALA A 316 8.94 3.33 -5.50
C ALA A 316 8.15 2.91 -4.24
N TYR A 317 8.45 1.75 -3.65
CA TYR A 317 7.80 1.31 -2.42
C TYR A 317 8.55 1.72 -1.15
N ALA A 318 9.86 1.98 -1.23
CA ALA A 318 10.63 2.53 -0.12
C ALA A 318 10.25 3.99 0.21
N GLU A 319 9.70 4.71 -0.75
CA GLU A 319 9.26 6.12 -0.61
C GLU A 319 8.38 6.32 0.63
N SER A 320 7.32 5.55 0.74
CA SER A 320 6.28 5.78 1.76
C SER A 320 6.80 5.67 3.21
N PRO A 321 7.47 4.59 3.64
CA PRO A 321 7.97 4.50 5.02
C PRO A 321 9.08 5.51 5.31
N LEU A 322 9.93 5.83 4.34
CA LEU A 322 10.98 6.85 4.51
C LEU A 322 10.38 8.24 4.72
N LEU A 323 9.37 8.62 3.94
CA LEU A 323 8.70 9.90 4.12
C LEU A 323 7.91 9.99 5.42
N GLN A 324 7.27 8.92 5.83
CA GLN A 324 6.60 8.86 7.13
C GLN A 324 7.60 9.06 8.28
N ALA A 325 8.78 8.46 8.17
CA ALA A 325 9.85 8.67 9.15
C ALA A 325 10.38 10.13 9.13
N LEU A 326 10.57 10.70 7.94
CA LEU A 326 10.99 12.10 7.79
C LEU A 326 9.90 13.08 8.30
N TRP A 327 8.63 12.75 8.06
CA TRP A 327 7.48 13.49 8.61
C TRP A 327 7.45 13.47 10.13
N ALA A 328 7.65 12.29 10.75
CA ALA A 328 7.72 12.17 12.21
C ALA A 328 8.84 13.04 12.80
N ASP A 329 10.00 13.10 12.12
CA ASP A 329 11.10 13.98 12.53
C ASP A 329 10.74 15.48 12.38
N ALA A 330 10.11 15.84 11.27
CA ALA A 330 9.71 17.22 11.00
C ALA A 330 8.60 17.73 11.94
N THR A 331 7.80 16.80 12.50
CA THR A 331 6.67 17.11 13.39
C THR A 331 6.89 16.70 14.84
N ARG A 332 8.14 16.50 15.26
CA ARG A 332 8.52 15.98 16.60
C ARG A 332 7.96 16.77 17.78
N GLY A 333 7.64 18.06 17.59
CA GLY A 333 7.02 18.92 18.60
C GLY A 333 5.49 18.96 18.60
N ALA A 334 4.84 18.17 17.74
CA ALA A 334 3.38 18.08 17.64
C ALA A 334 2.87 16.72 18.13
N PRO A 335 1.61 16.61 18.60
CA PRO A 335 0.97 15.34 18.88
C PRO A 335 0.99 14.45 17.63
N GLN A 336 1.64 13.28 17.73
CA GLN A 336 1.91 12.43 16.56
C GLN A 336 0.63 11.93 15.88
N GLN A 337 -0.44 11.65 16.62
CA GLN A 337 -1.73 11.25 16.03
C GLN A 337 -2.28 12.33 15.09
N ALA A 338 -2.29 13.60 15.52
CA ALA A 338 -2.74 14.70 14.70
C ALA A 338 -1.82 14.94 13.49
N ALA A 339 -0.49 14.80 13.69
CA ALA A 339 0.49 14.94 12.63
C ALA A 339 0.31 13.85 11.54
N PHE A 340 0.22 12.57 11.91
CA PHE A 340 -0.02 11.50 10.95
C PHE A 340 -1.41 11.55 10.34
N GLY A 341 -2.44 11.96 11.09
CA GLY A 341 -3.77 12.22 10.53
C GLY A 341 -3.74 13.25 9.40
N ALA A 342 -3.04 14.38 9.62
CA ALA A 342 -2.84 15.40 8.58
C ALA A 342 -2.03 14.87 7.37
N TYR A 343 -0.97 14.09 7.64
CA TYR A 343 -0.16 13.48 6.59
C TYR A 343 -0.98 12.56 5.69
N PHE A 344 -1.72 11.62 6.26
CA PHE A 344 -2.52 10.68 5.49
C PHE A 344 -3.67 11.38 4.75
N ALA A 345 -4.38 12.32 5.40
CA ALA A 345 -5.46 13.04 4.75
C ALA A 345 -5.00 13.86 3.53
N ILE A 346 -3.85 14.52 3.62
CA ILE A 346 -3.36 15.40 2.56
C ILE A 346 -2.51 14.61 1.55
N SER A 347 -1.45 13.93 2.00
CA SER A 347 -0.52 13.27 1.08
C SER A 347 -1.17 12.09 0.35
N TYR A 348 -1.99 11.29 1.04
CA TYR A 348 -2.69 10.16 0.40
C TYR A 348 -4.00 10.61 -0.24
N GLY A 349 -4.77 11.51 0.40
CA GLY A 349 -6.01 12.04 -0.16
C GLY A 349 -5.78 12.84 -1.44
N ALA A 350 -4.97 13.90 -1.39
CA ALA A 350 -4.63 14.68 -2.58
C ALA A 350 -3.74 13.89 -3.56
N GLY A 351 -2.84 13.05 -3.03
CA GLY A 351 -1.97 12.20 -3.85
C GLY A 351 -2.73 11.16 -4.67
N SER A 352 -3.94 10.76 -4.26
CA SER A 352 -4.77 9.84 -5.04
C SER A 352 -5.21 10.40 -6.39
N ALA A 353 -5.21 11.73 -6.58
CA ALA A 353 -5.48 12.37 -7.87
C ALA A 353 -4.48 11.96 -8.95
N TRP A 354 -3.24 11.61 -8.58
CA TRP A 354 -2.24 11.12 -9.52
C TRP A 354 -2.70 9.86 -10.28
N ILE A 355 -3.49 9.00 -9.63
CA ILE A 355 -4.00 7.78 -10.30
C ILE A 355 -4.92 8.17 -11.46
N ALA A 356 -5.80 9.16 -11.27
CA ALA A 356 -6.67 9.66 -12.32
C ALA A 356 -5.89 10.41 -13.41
N ILE A 357 -4.92 11.26 -13.02
CA ILE A 357 -4.06 12.00 -13.96
C ILE A 357 -3.31 11.01 -14.87
N LEU A 358 -2.73 9.96 -14.31
CA LEU A 358 -1.98 8.97 -15.08
C LEU A 358 -2.88 8.10 -15.95
N GLY A 359 -4.09 7.78 -15.51
CA GLY A 359 -5.08 7.12 -16.37
C GLY A 359 -5.42 7.96 -17.60
N TRP A 360 -5.65 9.26 -17.42
CA TRP A 360 -5.84 10.20 -18.51
C TRP A 360 -4.62 10.29 -19.43
N THR A 361 -3.42 10.33 -18.84
CA THR A 361 -2.16 10.35 -19.62
C THR A 361 -2.00 9.09 -20.46
N ILE A 362 -2.37 7.93 -19.95
CA ILE A 362 -2.30 6.66 -20.70
C ILE A 362 -3.17 6.72 -21.94
N ASP A 363 -4.42 7.19 -21.82
CA ASP A 363 -5.35 7.25 -22.92
C ASP A 363 -4.95 8.26 -24.02
N HIS A 364 -4.26 9.37 -23.65
CA HIS A 364 -3.96 10.48 -24.58
C HIS A 364 -2.50 10.53 -25.04
N LEU A 365 -1.56 10.11 -24.19
CA LEU A 365 -0.11 10.21 -24.46
C LEU A 365 0.60 8.86 -24.38
N GLY A 366 -0.11 7.80 -24.00
CA GLY A 366 0.41 6.44 -23.92
C GLY A 366 1.15 6.13 -22.62
N PHE A 367 1.49 4.84 -22.46
CA PHE A 367 2.13 4.32 -21.25
C PHE A 367 3.53 4.90 -21.00
N THR A 368 4.35 5.05 -22.04
CA THR A 368 5.72 5.60 -21.89
C THR A 368 5.71 7.00 -21.30
N ALA A 369 4.82 7.88 -21.77
CA ALA A 369 4.67 9.22 -21.22
C ALA A 369 4.23 9.18 -19.75
N SER A 370 3.34 8.25 -19.40
CA SER A 370 2.88 8.08 -18.02
C SER A 370 4.02 7.66 -17.09
N PHE A 371 4.89 6.73 -17.49
CA PHE A 371 6.07 6.35 -16.70
C PHE A 371 7.08 7.49 -16.56
N TRP A 372 7.22 8.33 -17.58
CA TRP A 372 8.06 9.54 -17.49
C TRP A 372 7.47 10.55 -16.50
N ILE A 373 6.16 10.75 -16.50
CA ILE A 373 5.49 11.63 -15.54
C ILE A 373 5.61 11.08 -14.11
N MET A 374 5.48 9.76 -13.94
CA MET A 374 5.75 9.09 -12.65
C MET A 374 7.18 9.39 -12.18
N GLY A 375 8.17 9.20 -13.05
CA GLY A 375 9.58 9.49 -12.76
C GLY A 375 9.82 10.96 -12.47
N ALA A 376 9.27 11.86 -13.28
CA ALA A 376 9.36 13.30 -13.11
C ALA A 376 8.77 13.77 -11.76
N SER A 377 7.69 13.13 -11.28
CA SER A 377 7.10 13.46 -9.98
C SER A 377 8.11 13.26 -8.82
N PHE A 378 8.95 12.23 -8.88
CA PHE A 378 10.01 11.99 -7.91
C PHE A 378 11.13 13.03 -8.00
N ILE A 379 11.52 13.42 -9.23
CA ILE A 379 12.55 14.45 -9.44
C ILE A 379 12.05 15.83 -8.93
N VAL A 380 10.80 16.18 -9.24
CA VAL A 380 10.20 17.44 -8.73
C VAL A 380 10.08 17.41 -7.21
N ALA A 381 9.68 16.27 -6.61
CA ALA A 381 9.64 16.12 -5.16
C ALA A 381 11.04 16.24 -4.54
N THR A 382 12.08 15.74 -5.20
CA THR A 382 13.48 15.95 -4.79
C THR A 382 13.83 17.44 -4.78
N ALA A 383 13.50 18.17 -5.84
CA ALA A 383 13.75 19.61 -5.90
C ALA A 383 13.04 20.37 -4.76
N VAL A 384 11.81 19.99 -4.42
CA VAL A 384 11.07 20.55 -3.28
C VAL A 384 11.79 20.26 -1.95
N LEU A 385 12.26 19.01 -1.73
CA LEU A 385 13.02 18.67 -0.51
C LEU A 385 14.32 19.48 -0.39
N MET A 386 14.98 19.77 -1.52
CA MET A 386 16.21 20.57 -1.57
C MET A 386 15.99 22.03 -1.17
N LEU A 387 14.76 22.55 -1.16
CA LEU A 387 14.46 23.92 -0.67
C LEU A 387 14.64 24.09 0.84
N ALA A 388 14.72 23.00 1.62
CA ALA A 388 14.85 23.06 3.06
C ALA A 388 15.80 21.99 3.66
N PRO A 389 17.02 21.82 3.13
CA PRO A 389 17.91 20.72 3.55
C PRO A 389 18.32 20.83 5.03
N GLY A 390 18.69 22.02 5.49
CA GLY A 390 19.14 22.25 6.88
C GLY A 390 18.05 22.09 7.95
N ARG A 391 16.77 22.07 7.56
CA ARG A 391 15.63 21.88 8.48
C ARG A 391 15.30 20.42 8.68
N LEU A 392 15.65 19.58 7.70
CA LEU A 392 15.31 18.15 7.64
C LEU A 392 16.50 17.23 7.98
N SER A 393 17.74 17.72 7.79
CA SER A 393 18.97 16.96 8.06
C SER A 393 19.45 17.05 9.51
N ALA A 394 18.89 17.94 10.33
CA ALA A 394 19.33 18.21 11.71
C ALA A 394 19.00 17.08 12.73
N ALA A 395 18.30 16.04 12.32
CA ALA A 395 18.16 14.82 13.11
C ALA A 395 19.47 14.00 13.00
N ARG A 396 20.48 14.34 13.84
CA ARG A 396 21.71 13.53 13.96
C ARG A 396 21.33 12.09 14.34
N PRO A 397 22.02 11.07 13.77
CA PRO A 397 21.86 9.70 14.23
C PRO A 397 22.13 9.66 15.75
N VAL A 398 21.24 8.98 16.48
CA VAL A 398 21.50 8.63 17.89
C VAL A 398 22.76 7.78 17.88
N ARG A 399 23.86 8.34 18.36
CA ARG A 399 25.08 7.56 18.59
C ARG A 399 24.72 6.50 19.65
N ALA A 400 24.79 5.23 19.25
CA ALA A 400 24.69 4.08 20.14
C ALA A 400 25.84 4.07 21.16
#